data_346565d1219012102e1e874c447b7ffc
#
_entry.id   346565d1219012102e1e874c447b7ffc
#
_cell.length_a   1.000
_cell.length_b   1.000
_cell.length_c   1.000
_cell.angle_alpha   90.00
_cell.angle_beta   90.00
_cell.angle_gamma   90.00
#
_symmetry.space_group_name_H-M   'P 1'
#
loop_
_entity.id
_entity.type
_entity.pdbx_description
1 polymer ?
#
loop_
_entity_poly.entity_id
_entity_poly.type
_entity_poly.pdbx_seq_one_letter_code
_entity_poly.pdbx_strand_id
1 'polypeptide(L)'
;MGKSKGQMKSRLSYSAGAFGNDVFYATLSTYFIMFVTTHLFNTGDPKQNSHYVLLITNIIAILRILEVFIDPLIGNMIDNTHTKYGKFKPWVVGGGIISSIALLLLFTDLGGLNKTNPFLYLVLFGIIYLVMDVFYSIKDIGFWSMIPALSLDSHEREKMATFARIGSTIGANIVGVAIMPIVLFFSMTNSSGSGDKSGWFWFAFIVALIGVITSIAVGIGTREVESKLRDNKEKTSLKQVFKVLGKNDQLMWLSLGYWFYGLGINTLNALQLFYFTFILGDPGKYSILYGLNTVVGLVSVSLFPSLAGKFNRKRLFYGCIAVMLGGIGIFSIAGTSLPMILTAAELFFIPQPLVFLVILMIISDSVEYGQWKLGHRDESLTLSVRPLVDKLGGAMSNWLVSTIAVAAGMTTGASASTITTHQQSIFKLSMFGFPAAAMLIGAFIIARKITLTEARHAEIVEELEHRFSVATSENEVKANVVSLVNPTTGHLVDLSSVN
;
A
#
# COMPACT_ATOMS: atom_id res chain seq x y z
N MET A 1 22.40 -12.99 -23.16
CA MET A 1 22.89 -11.97 -22.23
C MET A 1 22.07 -10.66 -22.21
N GLY A 2 21.55 -10.16 -23.31
CA GLY A 2 20.79 -8.90 -23.36
C GLY A 2 19.44 -8.92 -22.65
N LYS A 3 18.64 -10.00 -22.75
CA LYS A 3 17.33 -10.15 -22.05
C LYS A 3 17.49 -10.09 -20.52
N SER A 4 18.51 -10.76 -19.96
CA SER A 4 18.78 -10.79 -18.52
C SER A 4 19.14 -9.40 -17.95
N LYS A 5 19.97 -8.61 -18.69
CA LYS A 5 20.32 -7.24 -18.26
C LYS A 5 19.10 -6.29 -18.28
N GLY A 6 18.23 -6.42 -19.27
CA GLY A 6 17.00 -5.61 -19.35
C GLY A 6 16.01 -5.91 -18.22
N GLN A 7 15.87 -7.19 -17.86
CA GLN A 7 15.02 -7.60 -16.74
C GLN A 7 15.55 -7.10 -15.39
N MET A 8 16.87 -7.18 -15.16
CA MET A 8 17.49 -6.69 -13.92
C MET A 8 17.31 -5.17 -13.77
N LYS A 9 17.52 -4.39 -14.86
CA LYS A 9 17.25 -2.95 -14.86
C LYS A 9 15.80 -2.64 -14.46
N SER A 10 14.86 -3.37 -15.04
CA SER A 10 13.42 -3.20 -14.73
C SER A 10 13.12 -3.51 -13.26
N ARG A 11 13.65 -4.61 -12.71
CA ARG A 11 13.48 -4.98 -11.29
C ARG A 11 14.04 -3.93 -10.35
N LEU A 12 15.27 -3.43 -10.60
CA LEU A 12 15.91 -2.41 -9.78
C LEU A 12 15.17 -1.08 -9.83
N SER A 13 14.74 -0.65 -11.02
CA SER A 13 13.97 0.59 -11.16
C SER A 13 12.61 0.51 -10.49
N TYR A 14 11.94 -0.65 -10.57
CA TYR A 14 10.68 -0.88 -9.89
C TYR A 14 10.86 -0.95 -8.36
N SER A 15 11.95 -1.58 -7.88
CA SER A 15 12.33 -1.58 -6.47
C SER A 15 12.61 -0.17 -5.94
N ALA A 16 13.30 0.67 -6.72
CA ALA A 16 13.52 2.07 -6.37
C ALA A 16 12.19 2.85 -6.27
N GLY A 17 11.22 2.55 -7.13
CA GLY A 17 9.87 3.12 -7.03
C GLY A 17 9.16 2.76 -5.72
N ALA A 18 9.22 1.49 -5.32
CA ALA A 18 8.66 1.02 -4.06
C ALA A 18 9.36 1.67 -2.85
N PHE A 19 10.70 1.77 -2.88
CA PHE A 19 11.47 2.51 -1.87
C PHE A 19 10.96 3.94 -1.71
N GLY A 20 10.84 4.70 -2.81
CA GLY A 20 10.35 6.08 -2.76
C GLY A 20 8.89 6.20 -2.30
N ASN A 21 8.03 5.21 -2.63
CA ASN A 21 6.66 5.15 -2.13
C ASN A 21 6.62 5.07 -0.60
N ASP A 22 7.40 4.17 -0.02
CA ASP A 22 7.34 3.91 1.41
C ASP A 22 8.13 4.93 2.24
N VAL A 23 9.18 5.54 1.69
CA VAL A 23 9.82 6.74 2.27
C VAL A 23 8.78 7.87 2.41
N PHE A 24 8.02 8.11 1.37
CA PHE A 24 6.95 9.12 1.36
C PHE A 24 5.85 8.78 2.38
N TYR A 25 5.32 7.57 2.31
CA TYR A 25 4.23 7.12 3.16
C TYR A 25 4.60 7.09 4.64
N ALA A 26 5.78 6.59 4.99
CA ALA A 26 6.27 6.57 6.37
C ALA A 26 6.43 7.99 6.93
N THR A 27 6.92 8.93 6.11
CA THR A 27 7.01 10.34 6.49
C THR A 27 5.62 10.91 6.82
N LEU A 28 4.64 10.68 5.96
CA LEU A 28 3.29 11.20 6.12
C LEU A 28 2.53 10.53 7.28
N SER A 29 2.61 9.22 7.38
CA SER A 29 1.80 8.47 8.34
C SER A 29 2.31 8.54 9.78
N THR A 30 3.62 8.70 9.97
CA THR A 30 4.24 8.59 11.30
C THR A 30 4.75 9.92 11.83
N TYR A 31 5.41 10.70 10.99
CA TYR A 31 6.18 11.86 11.47
C TYR A 31 5.55 13.21 11.14
N PHE A 32 4.68 13.27 10.15
CA PHE A 32 4.01 14.50 9.76
C PHE A 32 3.19 15.09 10.91
N ILE A 33 2.49 14.26 11.68
CA ILE A 33 1.71 14.73 12.82
C ILE A 33 2.60 15.34 13.91
N MET A 34 3.82 14.84 14.09
CA MET A 34 4.79 15.42 15.02
C MET A 34 5.18 16.85 14.59
N PHE A 35 5.46 17.06 13.31
CA PHE A 35 5.71 18.40 12.77
C PHE A 35 4.52 19.34 12.99
N VAL A 36 3.30 18.88 12.67
CA VAL A 36 2.06 19.67 12.85
C VAL A 36 1.86 20.07 14.30
N THR A 37 2.09 19.16 15.24
CA THR A 37 1.82 19.39 16.66
C THR A 37 2.90 20.24 17.35
N THR A 38 4.16 20.15 16.89
CA THR A 38 5.29 20.77 17.59
C THR A 38 5.83 22.02 16.90
N HIS A 39 5.63 22.19 15.58
CA HIS A 39 6.31 23.24 14.82
C HIS A 39 5.40 24.11 13.95
N LEU A 40 4.20 23.61 13.57
CA LEU A 40 3.38 24.30 12.59
C LEU A 40 2.74 25.56 13.17
N PHE A 41 2.18 25.48 14.39
CA PHE A 41 1.57 26.61 15.08
C PHE A 41 2.35 26.94 16.35
N ASN A 42 2.81 28.18 16.44
CA ASN A 42 3.44 28.76 17.62
C ASN A 42 2.92 30.20 17.75
N THR A 43 1.69 30.35 18.26
CA THR A 43 1.02 31.62 18.44
C THR A 43 1.35 32.28 19.79
N GLY A 44 2.11 31.59 20.66
CA GLY A 44 2.33 32.02 22.04
C GLY A 44 1.21 31.67 23.02
N ASP A 45 0.03 31.27 22.51
CA ASP A 45 -1.10 30.76 23.31
C ASP A 45 -1.25 29.23 23.12
N PRO A 46 -0.99 28.42 24.15
CA PRO A 46 -1.12 26.96 24.08
C PRO A 46 -2.52 26.48 23.73
N LYS A 47 -3.58 27.18 24.15
CA LYS A 47 -4.97 26.81 23.84
C LYS A 47 -5.28 27.03 22.37
N GLN A 48 -4.82 28.15 21.80
CA GLN A 48 -5.00 28.47 20.39
C GLN A 48 -4.20 27.50 19.50
N ASN A 49 -2.98 27.16 19.88
CA ASN A 49 -2.19 26.16 19.17
C ASN A 49 -2.88 24.80 19.14
N SER A 50 -3.39 24.34 20.29
CA SER A 50 -4.13 23.07 20.40
C SER A 50 -5.40 23.08 19.53
N HIS A 51 -6.10 24.20 19.46
CA HIS A 51 -7.28 24.35 18.61
C HIS A 51 -6.94 24.18 17.12
N TYR A 52 -5.90 24.86 16.63
CA TYR A 52 -5.48 24.74 15.22
C TYR A 52 -4.93 23.34 14.87
N VAL A 53 -4.19 22.73 15.78
CA VAL A 53 -3.74 21.32 15.60
C VAL A 53 -4.94 20.39 15.48
N LEU A 54 -5.97 20.56 16.33
CA LEU A 54 -7.20 19.76 16.26
C LEU A 54 -7.93 19.97 14.93
N LEU A 55 -8.04 21.22 14.45
CA LEU A 55 -8.68 21.52 13.16
C LEU A 55 -7.95 20.83 12.00
N ILE A 56 -6.60 20.90 11.94
CA ILE A 56 -5.82 20.22 10.91
C ILE A 56 -6.02 18.69 10.99
N THR A 57 -5.97 18.12 12.19
CA THR A 57 -6.17 16.68 12.38
C THR A 57 -7.55 16.23 11.92
N ASN A 58 -8.59 17.02 12.18
CA ASN A 58 -9.94 16.76 11.67
C ASN A 58 -10.02 16.89 10.15
N ILE A 59 -9.38 17.90 9.54
CA ILE A 59 -9.29 18.04 8.07
C ILE A 59 -8.66 16.78 7.46
N ILE A 60 -7.51 16.35 7.99
CA ILE A 60 -6.83 15.13 7.53
C ILE A 60 -7.75 13.89 7.65
N ALA A 61 -8.46 13.74 8.78
CA ALA A 61 -9.35 12.61 8.99
C ALA A 61 -10.51 12.60 7.99
N ILE A 62 -11.14 13.75 7.73
CA ILE A 62 -12.22 13.89 6.74
C ILE A 62 -11.72 13.58 5.33
N LEU A 63 -10.55 14.11 4.96
CA LEU A 63 -9.96 13.87 3.63
C LEU A 63 -9.62 12.40 3.42
N ARG A 64 -9.10 11.70 4.43
CA ARG A 64 -8.85 10.25 4.36
C ARG A 64 -10.14 9.43 4.19
N ILE A 65 -11.26 9.87 4.75
CA ILE A 65 -12.56 9.21 4.50
C ILE A 65 -13.01 9.44 3.06
N LEU A 66 -12.83 10.68 2.54
CA LEU A 66 -13.17 11.00 1.15
C LEU A 66 -12.31 10.20 0.15
N GLU A 67 -11.05 9.97 0.46
CA GLU A 67 -10.11 9.18 -0.34
C GLU A 67 -10.64 7.77 -0.64
N VAL A 68 -11.35 7.13 0.30
CA VAL A 68 -12.00 5.83 0.12
C VAL A 68 -12.92 5.79 -1.10
N PHE A 69 -13.61 6.90 -1.38
CA PHE A 69 -14.51 7.03 -2.54
C PHE A 69 -13.77 7.46 -3.81
N ILE A 70 -12.63 8.11 -3.68
CA ILE A 70 -11.83 8.63 -4.80
C ILE A 70 -10.98 7.50 -5.42
N ASP A 71 -10.43 6.58 -4.64
CA ASP A 71 -9.54 5.53 -5.13
C ASP A 71 -10.12 4.65 -6.24
N PRO A 72 -11.39 4.17 -6.16
CA PRO A 72 -11.99 3.43 -7.27
C PRO A 72 -12.15 4.28 -8.54
N LEU A 73 -12.37 5.59 -8.40
CA LEU A 73 -12.45 6.51 -9.54
C LEU A 73 -11.08 6.65 -10.21
N ILE A 74 -10.03 6.76 -9.42
CA ILE A 74 -8.63 6.79 -9.88
C ILE A 74 -8.30 5.48 -10.62
N GLY A 75 -8.65 4.33 -10.05
CA GLY A 75 -8.45 3.04 -10.69
C GLY A 75 -9.10 2.98 -12.07
N ASN A 76 -10.36 3.39 -12.16
CA ASN A 76 -11.08 3.46 -13.44
C ASN A 76 -10.45 4.46 -14.43
N MET A 77 -10.00 5.63 -13.96
CA MET A 77 -9.31 6.62 -14.80
C MET A 77 -8.02 6.05 -15.40
N ILE A 78 -7.22 5.38 -14.58
CA ILE A 78 -5.98 4.72 -15.03
C ILE A 78 -6.31 3.61 -16.02
N ASP A 79 -7.36 2.82 -15.76
CA ASP A 79 -7.76 1.72 -16.63
C ASP A 79 -8.20 2.18 -18.02
N ASN A 80 -8.80 3.35 -18.14
CA ASN A 80 -9.20 3.94 -19.42
C ASN A 80 -8.11 4.76 -20.11
N THR A 81 -6.88 4.73 -19.59
CA THR A 81 -5.75 5.51 -20.15
C THR A 81 -5.01 4.72 -21.22
N HIS A 82 -4.80 5.36 -22.38
CA HIS A 82 -4.01 4.86 -23.48
C HIS A 82 -3.00 5.94 -23.92
N THR A 83 -1.71 5.72 -23.65
CA THR A 83 -0.66 6.65 -24.06
C THR A 83 0.51 5.93 -24.74
N LYS A 84 1.28 6.66 -25.54
CA LYS A 84 2.51 6.15 -26.17
C LYS A 84 3.61 5.75 -25.18
N TYR A 85 3.49 6.15 -23.92
CA TYR A 85 4.44 5.80 -22.85
C TYR A 85 4.00 4.57 -22.03
N GLY A 86 2.84 4.02 -22.32
CA GLY A 86 2.17 2.97 -21.57
C GLY A 86 0.92 3.47 -20.85
N LYS A 87 0.26 2.57 -20.14
CA LYS A 87 -0.99 2.82 -19.42
C LYS A 87 -0.72 3.45 -18.04
N PHE A 88 0.24 2.91 -17.30
CA PHE A 88 0.48 3.22 -15.90
C PHE A 88 1.56 4.28 -15.67
N LYS A 89 2.63 4.26 -16.48
CA LYS A 89 3.80 5.15 -16.33
C LYS A 89 3.48 6.64 -16.20
N PRO A 90 2.61 7.24 -17.04
CA PRO A 90 2.29 8.66 -16.93
C PRO A 90 1.73 9.02 -15.54
N TRP A 91 0.93 8.14 -14.98
CA TRP A 91 0.30 8.33 -13.67
C TRP A 91 1.29 8.15 -12.52
N VAL A 92 2.19 7.17 -12.63
CA VAL A 92 3.26 6.96 -11.63
C VAL A 92 4.22 8.15 -11.60
N VAL A 93 4.66 8.64 -12.75
CA VAL A 93 5.61 9.76 -12.83
C VAL A 93 4.91 11.08 -12.47
N GLY A 94 3.79 11.40 -13.09
CA GLY A 94 3.05 12.63 -12.83
C GLY A 94 2.53 12.71 -11.40
N GLY A 95 1.91 11.63 -10.91
CA GLY A 95 1.45 11.53 -9.54
C GLY A 95 2.58 11.66 -8.53
N GLY A 96 3.73 11.01 -8.81
CA GLY A 96 4.91 11.09 -7.95
C GLY A 96 5.52 12.49 -7.86
N ILE A 97 5.59 13.22 -8.95
CA ILE A 97 6.12 14.60 -8.96
C ILE A 97 5.17 15.53 -8.20
N ILE A 98 3.89 15.52 -8.53
CA ILE A 98 2.90 16.45 -7.94
C ILE A 98 2.73 16.18 -6.45
N SER A 99 2.59 14.91 -6.04
CA SER A 99 2.46 14.56 -4.61
C SER A 99 3.70 14.93 -3.82
N SER A 100 4.91 14.77 -4.38
CA SER A 100 6.16 15.13 -3.70
C SER A 100 6.30 16.63 -3.51
N ILE A 101 5.91 17.44 -4.48
CA ILE A 101 5.90 18.91 -4.35
C ILE A 101 4.87 19.32 -3.31
N ALA A 102 3.67 18.76 -3.35
CA ALA A 102 2.63 19.05 -2.38
C ALA A 102 3.03 18.63 -0.95
N LEU A 103 3.70 17.47 -0.78
CA LEU A 103 4.25 17.06 0.51
C LEU A 103 5.23 18.10 1.05
N LEU A 104 6.16 18.59 0.23
CA LEU A 104 7.11 19.63 0.64
C LEU A 104 6.39 20.90 1.11
N LEU A 105 5.34 21.32 0.41
CA LEU A 105 4.54 22.50 0.80
C LEU A 105 3.84 22.31 2.15
N LEU A 106 3.39 21.10 2.48
CA LEU A 106 2.78 20.79 3.78
C LEU A 106 3.74 20.93 4.96
N PHE A 107 5.06 20.84 4.73
CA PHE A 107 6.09 21.09 5.74
C PHE A 107 6.53 22.56 5.79
N THR A 108 5.73 23.49 5.25
CA THR A 108 6.01 24.92 5.28
C THR A 108 4.90 25.68 6.01
N ASP A 109 5.23 26.88 6.47
CA ASP A 109 4.26 27.82 7.02
C ASP A 109 3.68 28.78 5.97
N LEU A 110 3.91 28.46 4.68
CA LEU A 110 3.47 29.25 3.53
C LEU A 110 3.83 30.74 3.64
N GLY A 111 5.08 31.02 4.02
CA GLY A 111 5.57 32.40 4.20
C GLY A 111 5.06 33.10 5.46
N GLY A 112 4.76 32.33 6.50
CA GLY A 112 4.27 32.88 7.78
C GLY A 112 2.75 33.08 7.81
N LEU A 113 2.02 32.56 6.81
CA LEU A 113 0.56 32.67 6.72
C LEU A 113 -0.15 32.02 7.93
N ASN A 114 0.46 31.01 8.52
CA ASN A 114 -0.01 30.34 9.75
C ASN A 114 -0.12 31.30 10.95
N LYS A 115 0.60 32.41 10.94
CA LYS A 115 0.56 33.47 11.97
C LYS A 115 -0.29 34.67 11.56
N THR A 116 -0.14 35.10 10.29
CA THR A 116 -0.79 36.31 9.79
C THR A 116 -2.29 36.10 9.48
N ASN A 117 -2.65 34.94 8.93
CA ASN A 117 -4.03 34.55 8.65
C ASN A 117 -4.22 33.02 8.81
N PRO A 118 -4.37 32.54 10.06
CA PRO A 118 -4.50 31.10 10.32
C PRO A 118 -5.66 30.43 9.60
N PHE A 119 -6.78 31.14 9.39
CA PHE A 119 -7.94 30.59 8.66
C PHE A 119 -7.59 30.30 7.20
N LEU A 120 -6.99 31.27 6.52
CA LEU A 120 -6.55 31.07 5.12
C LEU A 120 -5.50 29.98 5.03
N TYR A 121 -4.57 29.90 6.01
CA TYR A 121 -3.61 28.83 6.10
C TYR A 121 -4.29 27.45 6.18
N LEU A 122 -5.32 27.28 7.04
CA LEU A 122 -6.06 26.03 7.18
C LEU A 122 -6.74 25.60 5.87
N VAL A 123 -7.35 26.57 5.16
CA VAL A 123 -7.99 26.30 3.85
C VAL A 123 -6.95 25.85 2.82
N LEU A 124 -5.84 26.57 2.69
CA LEU A 124 -4.78 26.22 1.75
C LEU A 124 -4.11 24.88 2.13
N PHE A 125 -3.88 24.66 3.43
CA PHE A 125 -3.39 23.37 3.92
C PHE A 125 -4.31 22.22 3.49
N GLY A 126 -5.63 22.37 3.67
CA GLY A 126 -6.60 21.34 3.27
C GLY A 126 -6.56 21.07 1.76
N ILE A 127 -6.44 22.12 0.94
CA ILE A 127 -6.33 21.99 -0.53
C ILE A 127 -5.01 21.28 -0.91
N ILE A 128 -3.87 21.72 -0.34
CA ILE A 128 -2.56 21.11 -0.62
C ILE A 128 -2.55 19.65 -0.16
N TYR A 129 -3.14 19.34 1.00
CA TYR A 129 -3.25 17.96 1.50
C TYR A 129 -4.10 17.11 0.57
N LEU A 130 -5.25 17.60 0.11
CA LEU A 130 -6.11 16.90 -0.85
C LEU A 130 -5.37 16.63 -2.17
N VAL A 131 -4.66 17.62 -2.71
CA VAL A 131 -3.83 17.44 -3.93
C VAL A 131 -2.75 16.40 -3.68
N MET A 132 -2.03 16.50 -2.58
CA MET A 132 -0.99 15.54 -2.21
C MET A 132 -1.55 14.12 -2.14
N ASP A 133 -2.66 13.92 -1.46
CA ASP A 133 -3.29 12.63 -1.19
C ASP A 133 -3.83 11.97 -2.46
N VAL A 134 -4.58 12.74 -3.29
CA VAL A 134 -5.11 12.26 -4.58
C VAL A 134 -3.98 11.87 -5.53
N PHE A 135 -2.95 12.69 -5.69
CA PHE A 135 -1.84 12.39 -6.61
C PHE A 135 -0.94 11.29 -6.07
N TYR A 136 -0.81 11.15 -4.76
CA TYR A 136 -0.15 9.99 -4.16
C TYR A 136 -0.93 8.70 -4.42
N SER A 137 -2.25 8.70 -4.28
CA SER A 137 -3.12 7.56 -4.62
C SER A 137 -3.04 7.20 -6.11
N ILE A 138 -3.03 8.19 -7.00
CA ILE A 138 -2.81 7.97 -8.44
C ILE A 138 -1.47 7.26 -8.69
N LYS A 139 -0.39 7.72 -8.04
CA LYS A 139 0.93 7.10 -8.12
C LYS A 139 0.91 5.68 -7.56
N ASP A 140 0.37 5.46 -6.36
CA ASP A 140 0.40 4.17 -5.67
C ASP A 140 -0.43 3.11 -6.40
N ILE A 141 -1.67 3.43 -6.79
CA ILE A 141 -2.53 2.54 -7.57
C ILE A 141 -1.87 2.21 -8.91
N GLY A 142 -1.37 3.22 -9.63
CA GLY A 142 -0.67 3.03 -10.90
C GLY A 142 0.58 2.16 -10.75
N PHE A 143 1.37 2.38 -9.71
CA PHE A 143 2.60 1.65 -9.43
C PHE A 143 2.33 0.15 -9.17
N TRP A 144 1.44 -0.18 -8.26
CA TRP A 144 1.14 -1.57 -7.94
C TRP A 144 0.38 -2.28 -9.06
N SER A 145 -0.42 -1.55 -9.84
CA SER A 145 -1.11 -2.06 -11.03
C SER A 145 -0.16 -2.39 -12.19
N MET A 146 1.08 -1.90 -12.17
CA MET A 146 2.07 -2.24 -13.20
C MET A 146 2.56 -3.69 -13.10
N ILE A 147 2.49 -4.38 -11.95
CA ILE A 147 3.05 -5.73 -11.79
C ILE A 147 2.58 -6.70 -12.90
N PRO A 148 1.27 -6.87 -13.13
CA PRO A 148 0.78 -7.70 -14.24
C PRO A 148 1.20 -7.19 -15.63
N ALA A 149 1.45 -5.88 -15.74
CA ALA A 149 1.83 -5.24 -17.00
C ALA A 149 3.32 -5.34 -17.34
N LEU A 150 4.17 -5.66 -16.36
CA LEU A 150 5.61 -5.76 -16.57
C LEU A 150 6.07 -7.12 -17.08
N SER A 151 5.29 -8.19 -16.88
CA SER A 151 5.59 -9.52 -17.39
C SER A 151 4.32 -10.38 -17.51
N LEU A 152 4.28 -11.26 -18.50
CA LEU A 152 3.28 -12.33 -18.62
C LEU A 152 3.66 -13.57 -17.79
N ASP A 153 4.96 -13.74 -17.48
CA ASP A 153 5.46 -14.84 -16.67
C ASP A 153 5.21 -14.61 -15.19
N SER A 154 4.51 -15.53 -14.54
CA SER A 154 4.16 -15.47 -13.10
C SER A 154 5.41 -15.45 -12.21
N HIS A 155 6.46 -16.25 -12.54
CA HIS A 155 7.71 -16.25 -11.79
C HIS A 155 8.47 -14.93 -11.89
N GLU A 156 8.41 -14.27 -13.06
CA GLU A 156 9.00 -12.95 -13.22
C GLU A 156 8.23 -11.88 -12.41
N ARG A 157 6.90 -11.97 -12.37
CA ARG A 157 6.06 -11.10 -11.52
C ARG A 157 6.39 -11.27 -10.03
N GLU A 158 6.60 -12.51 -9.56
CA GLU A 158 7.01 -12.79 -8.17
C GLU A 158 8.37 -12.16 -7.84
N LYS A 159 9.35 -12.26 -8.75
CA LYS A 159 10.64 -11.60 -8.60
C LYS A 159 10.50 -10.07 -8.57
N MET A 160 9.70 -9.49 -9.46
CA MET A 160 9.42 -8.05 -9.47
C MET A 160 8.79 -7.58 -8.16
N ALA A 161 7.77 -8.30 -7.67
CA ALA A 161 7.12 -8.01 -6.39
C ALA A 161 8.09 -8.14 -5.21
N THR A 162 8.96 -9.15 -5.22
CA THR A 162 10.00 -9.34 -4.21
C THR A 162 10.99 -8.18 -4.18
N PHE A 163 11.51 -7.77 -5.34
CA PHE A 163 12.41 -6.60 -5.45
C PHE A 163 11.72 -5.31 -5.01
N ALA A 164 10.46 -5.13 -5.38
CA ALA A 164 9.66 -4.01 -4.91
C ALA A 164 9.51 -4.02 -3.38
N ARG A 165 9.22 -5.18 -2.78
CA ARG A 165 9.07 -5.31 -1.33
C ARG A 165 10.37 -5.08 -0.57
N ILE A 166 11.52 -5.49 -1.13
CA ILE A 166 12.84 -5.16 -0.58
C ILE A 166 13.01 -3.64 -0.54
N GLY A 167 12.77 -2.95 -1.66
CA GLY A 167 12.82 -1.49 -1.72
C GLY A 167 11.89 -0.82 -0.72
N SER A 168 10.64 -1.25 -0.67
CA SER A 168 9.60 -0.82 0.25
C SER A 168 10.05 -0.96 1.73
N THR A 169 10.52 -2.14 2.12
CA THR A 169 10.98 -2.40 3.49
C THR A 169 12.14 -1.48 3.89
N ILE A 170 13.12 -1.28 3.00
CA ILE A 170 14.22 -0.34 3.25
C ILE A 170 13.68 1.08 3.38
N GLY A 171 12.80 1.51 2.46
CA GLY A 171 12.22 2.85 2.44
C GLY A 171 11.45 3.19 3.71
N ALA A 172 10.56 2.30 4.14
CA ALA A 172 9.76 2.51 5.34
C ALA A 172 10.62 2.64 6.62
N ASN A 173 11.64 1.78 6.76
CA ASN A 173 12.44 1.73 7.99
C ASN A 173 13.53 2.81 8.03
N ILE A 174 14.13 3.16 6.88
CA ILE A 174 15.21 4.16 6.84
C ILE A 174 14.72 5.54 7.31
N VAL A 175 13.44 5.86 7.05
CA VAL A 175 12.84 7.12 7.55
C VAL A 175 12.89 7.17 9.07
N GLY A 176 12.49 6.07 9.75
CA GLY A 176 12.51 6.01 11.21
C GLY A 176 13.90 6.19 11.83
N VAL A 177 14.92 5.67 11.14
CA VAL A 177 16.32 5.79 11.58
C VAL A 177 16.89 7.16 11.25
N ALA A 178 16.59 7.71 10.07
CA ALA A 178 17.26 8.89 9.52
C ALA A 178 16.63 10.24 9.88
N ILE A 179 15.33 10.25 10.23
CA ILE A 179 14.57 11.50 10.37
C ILE A 179 15.17 12.44 11.40
N MET A 180 15.38 12.00 12.66
CA MET A 180 15.89 12.88 13.70
C MET A 180 17.33 13.32 13.46
N PRO A 181 18.28 12.44 13.05
CA PRO A 181 19.59 12.89 12.63
C PRO A 181 19.56 13.98 11.54
N ILE A 182 18.72 13.84 10.53
CA ILE A 182 18.59 14.84 9.45
C ILE A 182 17.97 16.13 9.97
N VAL A 183 16.85 16.03 10.71
CA VAL A 183 16.17 17.20 11.27
C VAL A 183 17.11 17.99 12.17
N LEU A 184 17.82 17.34 13.09
CA LEU A 184 18.73 18.02 14.02
C LEU A 184 19.95 18.62 13.32
N PHE A 185 20.49 17.95 12.31
CA PHE A 185 21.62 18.44 11.52
C PHE A 185 21.30 19.75 10.79
N PHE A 186 20.09 19.87 10.23
CA PHE A 186 19.66 21.07 9.52
C PHE A 186 18.91 22.09 10.41
N SER A 187 18.77 21.83 11.71
CA SER A 187 18.17 22.78 12.65
C SER A 187 19.15 23.88 13.00
N MET A 188 18.76 25.14 12.79
CA MET A 188 19.59 26.31 12.97
C MET A 188 19.54 26.88 14.41
N THR A 189 18.37 26.80 15.03
CA THR A 189 18.12 27.46 16.34
C THR A 189 17.95 26.45 17.47
N ASN A 190 17.63 25.20 17.20
CA ASN A 190 17.43 24.17 18.20
C ASN A 190 17.91 22.81 17.69
N SER A 191 19.13 22.46 18.05
CA SER A 191 19.74 21.17 17.71
C SER A 191 19.38 20.03 18.70
N SER A 192 18.39 20.23 19.56
CA SER A 192 17.96 19.24 20.55
C SER A 192 16.45 18.99 20.49
N GLY A 193 15.99 17.90 21.05
CA GLY A 193 14.57 17.55 21.11
C GLY A 193 13.97 17.28 19.74
N SER A 194 12.94 18.05 19.34
CA SER A 194 12.23 17.90 18.08
C SER A 194 12.80 18.71 16.91
N GLY A 195 13.95 19.39 17.10
CA GLY A 195 14.54 20.25 16.09
C GLY A 195 13.77 21.56 15.87
N ASP A 196 13.95 22.18 14.71
CA ASP A 196 13.24 23.40 14.30
C ASP A 196 12.61 23.28 12.90
N LYS A 197 11.90 24.33 12.45
CA LYS A 197 11.24 24.37 11.15
C LYS A 197 12.19 24.15 9.96
N SER A 198 13.43 24.67 10.07
CA SER A 198 14.44 24.51 9.03
C SER A 198 14.82 23.03 8.86
N GLY A 199 15.06 22.34 9.97
CA GLY A 199 15.37 20.91 9.97
C GLY A 199 14.26 20.08 9.32
N TRP A 200 13.01 20.35 9.69
CA TRP A 200 11.85 19.64 9.10
C TRP A 200 11.65 19.96 7.62
N PHE A 201 11.88 21.20 7.19
CA PHE A 201 11.83 21.57 5.77
C PHE A 201 12.86 20.81 4.94
N TRP A 202 14.13 20.78 5.39
CA TRP A 202 15.18 20.05 4.66
C TRP A 202 14.95 18.54 4.64
N PHE A 203 14.44 17.99 5.73
CA PHE A 203 14.03 16.59 5.74
C PHE A 203 12.93 16.33 4.68
N ALA A 204 11.87 17.13 4.66
CA ALA A 204 10.80 17.02 3.69
C ALA A 204 11.29 17.22 2.24
N PHE A 205 12.24 18.14 2.04
CA PHE A 205 12.87 18.35 0.73
C PHE A 205 13.61 17.11 0.23
N ILE A 206 14.38 16.45 1.11
CA ILE A 206 15.08 15.19 0.77
C ILE A 206 14.05 14.11 0.42
N VAL A 207 13.00 13.95 1.21
CA VAL A 207 11.92 12.99 0.93
C VAL A 207 11.24 13.28 -0.40
N ALA A 208 10.89 14.54 -0.66
CA ALA A 208 10.28 14.95 -1.93
C ALA A 208 11.21 14.67 -3.12
N LEU A 209 12.50 14.97 -3.00
CA LEU A 209 13.49 14.70 -4.03
C LEU A 209 13.62 13.19 -4.31
N ILE A 210 13.66 12.36 -3.27
CA ILE A 210 13.64 10.90 -3.40
C ILE A 210 12.36 10.47 -4.14
N GLY A 211 11.19 10.99 -3.76
CA GLY A 211 9.91 10.69 -4.40
C GLY A 211 9.90 10.99 -5.90
N VAL A 212 10.43 12.13 -6.30
CA VAL A 212 10.56 12.54 -7.71
C VAL A 212 11.54 11.63 -8.46
N ILE A 213 12.77 11.46 -7.95
CA ILE A 213 13.83 10.66 -8.61
C ILE A 213 13.36 9.22 -8.80
N THR A 214 12.77 8.60 -7.78
CA THR A 214 12.32 7.20 -7.85
C THR A 214 11.14 7.02 -8.78
N SER A 215 10.22 7.99 -8.85
CA SER A 215 9.11 7.96 -9.82
C SER A 215 9.60 8.06 -11.27
N ILE A 216 10.58 8.94 -11.54
CA ILE A 216 11.22 9.05 -12.84
C ILE A 216 12.01 7.77 -13.18
N ALA A 217 12.70 7.17 -12.19
CA ALA A 217 13.41 5.91 -12.38
C ALA A 217 12.48 4.78 -12.82
N VAL A 218 11.27 4.68 -12.25
CA VAL A 218 10.23 3.75 -12.73
C VAL A 218 9.85 4.05 -14.17
N GLY A 219 9.58 5.31 -14.51
CA GLY A 219 9.18 5.72 -15.85
C GLY A 219 10.19 5.33 -16.94
N ILE A 220 11.48 5.51 -16.66
CA ILE A 220 12.57 5.25 -17.61
C ILE A 220 13.03 3.79 -17.59
N GLY A 221 13.04 3.17 -16.40
CA GLY A 221 13.68 1.86 -16.19
C GLY A 221 12.77 0.67 -16.42
N THR A 222 11.45 0.84 -16.40
CA THR A 222 10.48 -0.23 -16.65
C THR A 222 9.95 -0.21 -18.08
N ARG A 223 9.40 -1.32 -18.55
CA ARG A 223 8.70 -1.42 -19.84
C ARG A 223 7.42 -2.22 -19.66
N GLU A 224 6.30 -1.61 -19.99
CA GLU A 224 5.01 -2.30 -20.04
C GLU A 224 4.98 -3.22 -21.27
N VAL A 225 4.55 -4.46 -21.07
CA VAL A 225 4.40 -5.45 -22.15
C VAL A 225 3.01 -5.28 -22.74
N GLU A 226 2.94 -4.97 -24.02
CA GLU A 226 1.69 -4.94 -24.77
C GLU A 226 1.15 -6.37 -24.88
N SER A 227 -0.12 -6.56 -24.58
CA SER A 227 -0.81 -7.83 -24.70
C SER A 227 -2.23 -7.59 -25.23
N LYS A 228 -2.59 -8.30 -26.29
CA LYS A 228 -3.96 -8.27 -26.84
C LYS A 228 -5.01 -8.65 -25.78
N LEU A 229 -4.62 -9.41 -24.75
CA LEU A 229 -5.45 -9.72 -23.59
C LEU A 229 -5.89 -8.48 -22.79
N ARG A 230 -5.17 -7.34 -22.94
CA ARG A 230 -5.42 -6.08 -22.23
C ARG A 230 -6.22 -5.06 -23.03
N ASP A 231 -6.25 -5.20 -24.36
CA ASP A 231 -6.84 -4.18 -25.25
C ASP A 231 -8.36 -4.28 -25.38
N ASN A 232 -8.97 -5.37 -24.92
CA ASN A 232 -10.41 -5.58 -24.97
C ASN A 232 -11.13 -4.84 -23.83
N LYS A 233 -11.33 -3.52 -23.97
CA LYS A 233 -12.01 -2.71 -22.97
C LYS A 233 -13.20 -1.94 -23.53
N GLU A 234 -14.38 -2.25 -23.00
CA GLU A 234 -15.49 -1.30 -23.02
C GLU A 234 -15.21 -0.18 -21.98
N LYS A 235 -15.53 1.07 -22.34
CA LYS A 235 -15.42 2.22 -21.41
C LYS A 235 -16.32 1.99 -20.20
N THR A 236 -15.73 1.77 -19.05
CA THR A 236 -16.44 1.47 -17.82
C THR A 236 -16.93 2.74 -17.15
N SER A 237 -18.22 2.84 -16.85
CA SER A 237 -18.79 3.96 -16.07
C SER A 237 -18.60 3.74 -14.57
N LEU A 238 -18.66 4.81 -13.75
CA LEU A 238 -18.56 4.73 -12.29
C LEU A 238 -19.49 3.70 -11.66
N LYS A 239 -20.72 3.57 -12.17
CA LYS A 239 -21.69 2.58 -11.70
C LYS A 239 -21.21 1.15 -11.98
N GLN A 240 -20.48 0.94 -13.08
CA GLN A 240 -19.88 -0.35 -13.42
C GLN A 240 -18.70 -0.68 -12.50
N VAL A 241 -17.95 0.31 -12.01
CA VAL A 241 -16.87 0.12 -11.04
C VAL A 241 -17.33 -0.66 -9.81
N PHE A 242 -18.35 -0.16 -9.11
CA PHE A 242 -18.90 -0.84 -7.94
C PHE A 242 -19.57 -2.17 -8.30
N LYS A 243 -20.16 -2.28 -9.49
CA LYS A 243 -20.74 -3.52 -9.98
C LYS A 243 -19.69 -4.60 -10.26
N VAL A 244 -18.53 -4.21 -10.83
CA VAL A 244 -17.40 -5.12 -11.08
C VAL A 244 -16.82 -5.63 -9.78
N LEU A 245 -16.53 -4.72 -8.83
CA LEU A 245 -16.05 -5.09 -7.50
C LEU A 245 -17.01 -6.06 -6.79
N GLY A 246 -18.32 -5.80 -6.85
CA GLY A 246 -19.33 -6.66 -6.23
C GLY A 246 -19.56 -8.01 -6.95
N LYS A 247 -19.19 -8.13 -8.23
CA LYS A 247 -19.34 -9.37 -9.01
C LYS A 247 -18.12 -10.28 -8.98
N ASN A 248 -16.92 -9.74 -8.68
CA ASN A 248 -15.71 -10.52 -8.46
C ASN A 248 -15.68 -11.03 -7.01
N ASP A 249 -16.36 -12.14 -6.78
CA ASP A 249 -16.53 -12.72 -5.44
C ASP A 249 -15.20 -13.11 -4.79
N GLN A 250 -14.21 -13.57 -5.56
CA GLN A 250 -12.89 -13.90 -5.03
C GLN A 250 -12.20 -12.65 -4.49
N LEU A 251 -12.24 -11.55 -5.24
CA LEU A 251 -11.69 -10.26 -4.81
C LEU A 251 -12.41 -9.72 -3.57
N MET A 252 -13.73 -9.78 -3.53
CA MET A 252 -14.52 -9.26 -2.39
C MET A 252 -14.24 -10.04 -1.10
N TRP A 253 -14.24 -11.40 -1.16
CA TRP A 253 -13.93 -12.20 0.01
C TRP A 253 -12.47 -12.08 0.45
N LEU A 254 -11.54 -11.98 -0.52
CA LEU A 254 -10.13 -11.72 -0.22
C LEU A 254 -9.95 -10.37 0.48
N SER A 255 -10.62 -9.33 -0.02
CA SER A 255 -10.58 -7.98 0.55
C SER A 255 -11.09 -7.95 1.99
N LEU A 256 -12.21 -8.64 2.26
CA LEU A 256 -12.76 -8.74 3.61
C LEU A 256 -11.81 -9.49 4.56
N GLY A 257 -11.26 -10.63 4.12
CA GLY A 257 -10.29 -11.39 4.90
C GLY A 257 -9.00 -10.60 5.17
N TYR A 258 -8.50 -9.90 4.16
CA TYR A 258 -7.32 -9.04 4.27
C TYR A 258 -7.57 -7.81 5.16
N TRP A 259 -8.78 -7.24 5.13
CA TRP A 259 -9.15 -6.14 6.02
C TRP A 259 -9.07 -6.54 7.50
N PHE A 260 -9.63 -7.69 7.88
CA PHE A 260 -9.55 -8.21 9.24
C PHE A 260 -8.09 -8.49 9.65
N TYR A 261 -7.30 -9.07 8.75
CA TYR A 261 -5.86 -9.28 8.96
C TYR A 261 -5.14 -7.93 9.17
N GLY A 262 -5.35 -6.96 8.27
CA GLY A 262 -4.75 -5.63 8.33
C GLY A 262 -5.14 -4.87 9.59
N LEU A 263 -6.40 -4.96 10.01
CA LEU A 263 -6.89 -4.36 11.25
C LEU A 263 -6.13 -4.93 12.46
N GLY A 264 -5.93 -6.25 12.51
CA GLY A 264 -5.17 -6.91 13.57
C GLY A 264 -3.72 -6.45 13.62
N ILE A 265 -2.99 -6.50 12.49
CA ILE A 265 -1.56 -6.13 12.46
C ILE A 265 -1.34 -4.65 12.76
N ASN A 266 -2.14 -3.75 12.17
CA ASN A 266 -1.98 -2.32 12.39
C ASN A 266 -2.25 -1.95 13.85
N THR A 267 -3.27 -2.53 14.47
CA THR A 267 -3.60 -2.29 15.87
C THR A 267 -2.47 -2.77 16.78
N LEU A 268 -1.94 -3.97 16.58
CA LEU A 268 -0.85 -4.49 17.42
C LEU A 268 0.43 -3.69 17.22
N ASN A 269 0.81 -3.39 15.97
CA ASN A 269 2.00 -2.59 15.66
C ASN A 269 1.94 -1.22 16.33
N ALA A 270 0.79 -0.53 16.30
CA ALA A 270 0.62 0.78 16.94
C ALA A 270 0.67 0.69 18.47
N LEU A 271 0.10 -0.37 19.06
CA LEU A 271 0.11 -0.58 20.52
C LEU A 271 1.47 -1.01 21.08
N GLN A 272 2.39 -1.49 20.23
CA GLN A 272 3.75 -1.84 20.69
C GLN A 272 4.46 -0.67 21.38
N LEU A 273 4.36 0.54 20.82
CA LEU A 273 4.96 1.72 21.44
C LEU A 273 4.39 2.00 22.83
N PHE A 274 3.08 1.82 23.00
CA PHE A 274 2.43 1.94 24.32
C PHE A 274 2.93 0.89 25.30
N TYR A 275 3.18 -0.34 24.83
CA TYR A 275 3.76 -1.39 25.64
C TYR A 275 5.17 -1.02 26.12
N PHE A 276 6.04 -0.53 25.23
CA PHE A 276 7.39 -0.08 25.59
C PHE A 276 7.36 1.11 26.55
N THR A 277 6.40 2.01 26.40
CA THR A 277 6.29 3.22 27.24
C THR A 277 5.70 2.92 28.61
N PHE A 278 4.59 2.17 28.69
CA PHE A 278 3.79 2.05 29.91
C PHE A 278 3.93 0.71 30.62
N ILE A 279 4.35 -0.37 29.93
CA ILE A 279 4.56 -1.69 30.54
C ILE A 279 6.06 -1.92 30.78
N LEU A 280 6.90 -1.73 29.76
CA LEU A 280 8.36 -1.83 29.89
C LEU A 280 8.98 -0.62 30.64
N GLY A 281 8.37 0.57 30.50
CA GLY A 281 8.84 1.82 31.09
C GLY A 281 10.04 2.46 30.40
N ASP A 282 10.39 2.01 29.18
CA ASP A 282 11.53 2.53 28.40
C ASP A 282 11.18 2.62 26.90
N PRO A 283 10.60 3.75 26.46
CA PRO A 283 10.25 3.95 25.05
C PRO A 283 11.47 4.01 24.13
N GLY A 284 12.67 4.34 24.64
CA GLY A 284 13.91 4.38 23.85
C GLY A 284 14.28 3.00 23.27
N LYS A 285 13.95 1.93 23.96
CA LYS A 285 14.20 0.55 23.51
C LYS A 285 13.35 0.15 22.31
N TYR A 286 12.29 0.89 21.99
CA TYR A 286 11.49 0.68 20.77
C TYR A 286 12.30 0.85 19.49
N SER A 287 13.32 1.73 19.51
CA SER A 287 14.24 1.92 18.38
C SER A 287 15.04 0.66 18.03
N ILE A 288 15.32 -0.19 19.04
CA ILE A 288 16.03 -1.47 18.83
C ILE A 288 15.16 -2.41 17.98
N LEU A 289 13.85 -2.45 18.28
CA LEU A 289 12.89 -3.25 17.51
C LEU A 289 12.86 -2.80 16.03
N TYR A 290 12.84 -1.50 15.74
CA TYR A 290 12.86 -1.00 14.36
C TYR A 290 14.15 -1.34 13.61
N GLY A 291 15.29 -1.30 14.31
CA GLY A 291 16.57 -1.75 13.75
C GLY A 291 16.54 -3.24 13.38
N LEU A 292 16.02 -4.09 14.25
CA LEU A 292 15.85 -5.53 14.01
C LEU A 292 14.87 -5.78 12.86
N ASN A 293 13.69 -5.15 12.87
CA ASN A 293 12.66 -5.27 11.82
C ASN A 293 13.23 -4.99 10.43
N THR A 294 14.18 -4.05 10.27
CA THR A 294 14.80 -3.76 8.98
C THR A 294 15.57 -4.96 8.45
N VAL A 295 16.46 -5.54 9.27
CA VAL A 295 17.29 -6.69 8.86
C VAL A 295 16.44 -7.93 8.65
N VAL A 296 15.58 -8.22 9.61
CA VAL A 296 14.72 -9.42 9.60
C VAL A 296 13.70 -9.35 8.46
N GLY A 297 13.13 -8.16 8.20
CA GLY A 297 12.21 -7.94 7.09
C GLY A 297 12.85 -8.17 5.73
N LEU A 298 14.10 -7.73 5.54
CA LEU A 298 14.86 -8.00 4.29
C LEU A 298 15.10 -9.48 4.08
N VAL A 299 15.50 -10.20 5.12
CA VAL A 299 15.68 -11.65 5.06
C VAL A 299 14.36 -12.34 4.74
N SER A 300 13.30 -11.99 5.44
CA SER A 300 11.96 -12.56 5.22
C SER A 300 11.47 -12.39 3.78
N VAL A 301 11.54 -11.18 3.25
CA VAL A 301 11.13 -10.89 1.86
C VAL A 301 11.98 -11.68 0.85
N SER A 302 13.29 -11.77 1.06
CA SER A 302 14.21 -12.47 0.16
C SER A 302 13.91 -13.97 0.08
N LEU A 303 13.32 -14.56 1.12
CA LEU A 303 12.90 -15.96 1.15
C LEU A 303 11.58 -16.22 0.40
N PHE A 304 10.80 -15.19 0.08
CA PHE A 304 9.46 -15.35 -0.51
C PHE A 304 9.43 -16.21 -1.78
N PRO A 305 10.29 -15.99 -2.82
CA PRO A 305 10.24 -16.80 -4.03
C PRO A 305 10.49 -18.29 -3.78
N SER A 306 11.39 -18.60 -2.84
CA SER A 306 11.71 -19.98 -2.46
C SER A 306 10.58 -20.64 -1.68
N LEU A 307 9.95 -19.90 -0.77
CA LEU A 307 8.83 -20.37 0.02
C LEU A 307 7.56 -20.52 -0.84
N ALA A 308 7.28 -19.56 -1.71
CA ALA A 308 6.14 -19.61 -2.63
C ALA A 308 6.28 -20.77 -3.65
N GLY A 309 7.50 -21.07 -4.11
CA GLY A 309 7.76 -22.19 -4.99
C GLY A 309 7.67 -23.58 -4.30
N LYS A 310 7.95 -23.65 -2.99
CA LYS A 310 7.90 -24.91 -2.22
C LYS A 310 6.53 -25.19 -1.62
N PHE A 311 5.88 -24.15 -1.11
CA PHE A 311 4.54 -24.20 -0.52
C PHE A 311 3.60 -23.41 -1.42
N ASN A 312 2.39 -23.89 -1.69
CA ASN A 312 1.42 -23.08 -2.38
C ASN A 312 1.05 -21.83 -1.51
N ARG A 313 0.64 -20.74 -2.17
CA ARG A 313 0.40 -19.42 -1.53
C ARG A 313 -0.54 -19.52 -0.34
N LYS A 314 -1.57 -20.37 -0.44
CA LYS A 314 -2.56 -20.58 0.62
C LYS A 314 -1.97 -21.25 1.85
N ARG A 315 -1.12 -22.28 1.69
CA ARG A 315 -0.42 -22.95 2.80
C ARG A 315 0.60 -22.01 3.44
N LEU A 316 1.32 -21.23 2.61
CA LEU A 316 2.26 -20.22 3.11
C LEU A 316 1.54 -19.19 3.97
N PHE A 317 0.38 -18.69 3.52
CA PHE A 317 -0.45 -17.75 4.28
C PHE A 317 -0.80 -18.29 5.68
N TYR A 318 -1.29 -19.54 5.79
CA TYR A 318 -1.65 -20.12 7.09
C TYR A 318 -0.44 -20.37 7.98
N GLY A 319 0.69 -20.79 7.41
CA GLY A 319 1.95 -20.92 8.13
C GLY A 319 2.38 -19.57 8.75
N CYS A 320 2.29 -18.51 7.97
CA CYS A 320 2.54 -17.15 8.44
C CYS A 320 1.62 -16.74 9.58
N ILE A 321 0.31 -16.95 9.45
CA ILE A 321 -0.65 -16.64 10.52
C ILE A 321 -0.35 -17.44 11.80
N ALA A 322 -0.01 -18.72 11.67
CA ALA A 322 0.33 -19.55 12.83
C ALA A 322 1.57 -19.01 13.57
N VAL A 323 2.62 -18.61 12.86
CA VAL A 323 3.82 -18.01 13.45
C VAL A 323 3.49 -16.69 14.14
N MET A 324 2.68 -15.83 13.50
CA MET A 324 2.25 -14.55 14.09
C MET A 324 1.43 -14.74 15.37
N LEU A 325 0.50 -15.70 15.40
CA LEU A 325 -0.27 -16.03 16.60
C LEU A 325 0.61 -16.59 17.71
N GLY A 326 1.62 -17.40 17.36
CA GLY A 326 2.66 -17.84 18.29
C GLY A 326 3.44 -16.67 18.88
N GLY A 327 3.82 -15.71 18.04
CA GLY A 327 4.45 -14.44 18.47
C GLY A 327 3.57 -13.66 19.44
N ILE A 328 2.27 -13.49 19.15
CA ILE A 328 1.31 -12.84 20.05
C ILE A 328 1.23 -13.58 21.40
N GLY A 329 1.17 -14.92 21.37
CA GLY A 329 1.15 -15.74 22.58
C GLY A 329 2.38 -15.53 23.46
N ILE A 330 3.57 -15.57 22.88
CA ILE A 330 4.84 -15.30 23.60
C ILE A 330 4.87 -13.86 24.12
N PHE A 331 4.43 -12.88 23.32
CA PHE A 331 4.42 -11.47 23.73
C PHE A 331 3.48 -11.25 24.94
N SER A 332 2.34 -11.93 24.98
CA SER A 332 1.37 -11.79 26.07
C SER A 332 1.92 -12.18 27.45
N ILE A 333 2.89 -13.09 27.49
CA ILE A 333 3.56 -13.57 28.71
C ILE A 333 4.96 -12.97 28.94
N ALA A 334 5.45 -12.12 28.01
CA ALA A 334 6.81 -11.59 28.06
C ALA A 334 7.07 -10.63 29.25
N GLY A 335 6.02 -10.01 29.79
CA GLY A 335 6.16 -9.05 30.91
C GLY A 335 7.10 -7.90 30.56
N THR A 336 8.16 -7.72 31.35
CA THR A 336 9.19 -6.69 31.14
C THR A 336 10.52 -7.25 30.59
N SER A 337 10.54 -8.53 30.20
CA SER A 337 11.74 -9.14 29.63
C SER A 337 11.98 -8.65 28.21
N LEU A 338 12.90 -7.71 28.02
CA LEU A 338 13.21 -7.15 26.70
C LEU A 338 13.58 -8.21 25.66
N PRO A 339 14.43 -9.23 25.94
CA PRO A 339 14.74 -10.25 24.94
C PRO A 339 13.48 -11.03 24.50
N MET A 340 12.59 -11.33 25.42
CA MET A 340 11.35 -12.06 25.11
C MET A 340 10.37 -11.19 24.32
N ILE A 341 10.26 -9.89 24.66
CA ILE A 341 9.48 -8.90 23.90
C ILE A 341 9.98 -8.79 22.47
N LEU A 342 11.29 -8.62 22.27
CA LEU A 342 11.89 -8.51 20.94
C LEU A 342 11.69 -9.80 20.13
N THR A 343 11.96 -10.96 20.71
CA THR A 343 11.74 -12.25 20.02
C THR A 343 10.28 -12.44 19.61
N ALA A 344 9.34 -12.11 20.49
CA ALA A 344 7.91 -12.23 20.23
C ALA A 344 7.45 -11.23 19.13
N ALA A 345 7.93 -9.99 19.21
CA ALA A 345 7.63 -8.96 18.20
C ALA A 345 8.22 -9.33 16.83
N GLU A 346 9.42 -9.90 16.77
CA GLU A 346 10.00 -10.38 15.51
C GLU A 346 9.26 -11.59 14.94
N LEU A 347 8.84 -12.55 15.74
CA LEU A 347 7.98 -13.66 15.29
C LEU A 347 6.65 -13.15 14.71
N PHE A 348 6.14 -12.04 15.24
CA PHE A 348 4.96 -11.36 14.69
C PHE A 348 5.30 -10.58 13.41
N PHE A 349 6.48 -9.98 13.30
CA PHE A 349 6.88 -9.15 12.18
C PHE A 349 7.34 -9.95 10.96
N ILE A 350 8.15 -11.02 11.15
CA ILE A 350 8.74 -11.83 10.07
C ILE A 350 7.73 -12.23 8.99
N PRO A 351 6.51 -12.72 9.34
CA PRO A 351 5.56 -13.14 8.31
C PRO A 351 4.82 -12.00 7.60
N GLN A 352 4.81 -10.77 8.14
CA GLN A 352 4.01 -9.68 7.57
C GLN A 352 4.35 -9.37 6.10
N PRO A 353 5.64 -9.21 5.71
CA PRO A 353 6.00 -9.01 4.31
C PRO A 353 5.60 -10.19 3.41
N LEU A 354 5.67 -11.42 3.92
CA LEU A 354 5.29 -12.62 3.18
C LEU A 354 3.78 -12.66 2.93
N VAL A 355 2.97 -12.38 3.95
CA VAL A 355 1.51 -12.28 3.82
C VAL A 355 1.13 -11.20 2.82
N PHE A 356 1.78 -10.03 2.89
CA PHE A 356 1.55 -8.96 1.93
C PHE A 356 1.77 -9.44 0.49
N LEU A 357 2.87 -10.15 0.23
CA LEU A 357 3.19 -10.67 -1.10
C LEU A 357 2.19 -11.75 -1.55
N VAL A 358 1.80 -12.66 -0.65
CA VAL A 358 0.76 -13.66 -0.96
C VAL A 358 -0.56 -13.00 -1.36
N ILE A 359 -1.02 -12.02 -0.57
CA ILE A 359 -2.27 -11.29 -0.86
C ILE A 359 -2.17 -10.53 -2.18
N LEU A 360 -1.04 -9.85 -2.42
CA LEU A 360 -0.79 -9.13 -3.68
C LEU A 360 -0.86 -10.06 -4.89
N MET A 361 -0.30 -11.27 -4.79
CA MET A 361 -0.37 -12.26 -5.86
C MET A 361 -1.80 -12.75 -6.10
N ILE A 362 -2.58 -13.04 -5.04
CA ILE A 362 -3.97 -13.48 -5.19
C ILE A 362 -4.85 -12.35 -5.76
N ILE A 363 -4.61 -11.08 -5.36
CA ILE A 363 -5.30 -9.92 -5.97
C ILE A 363 -4.93 -9.81 -7.46
N SER A 364 -3.65 -10.01 -7.79
CA SER A 364 -3.18 -9.99 -9.17
C SER A 364 -3.86 -11.08 -10.02
N ASP A 365 -3.97 -12.30 -9.49
CA ASP A 365 -4.64 -13.42 -10.16
C ASP A 365 -6.17 -13.20 -10.26
N SER A 366 -6.74 -12.39 -9.34
CA SER A 366 -8.17 -12.01 -9.40
C SER A 366 -8.50 -11.08 -10.57
N VAL A 367 -7.49 -10.52 -11.25
CA VAL A 367 -7.66 -9.74 -12.49
C VAL A 367 -8.10 -10.69 -13.61
N GLU A 368 -7.37 -11.80 -13.82
CA GLU A 368 -7.69 -12.81 -14.82
C GLU A 368 -9.00 -13.54 -14.48
N TYR A 369 -9.22 -13.84 -13.20
CA TYR A 369 -10.51 -14.39 -12.74
C TYR A 369 -11.68 -13.45 -13.04
N GLY A 370 -11.53 -12.16 -12.80
CA GLY A 370 -12.52 -11.13 -13.14
C GLY A 370 -12.78 -11.09 -14.64
N GLN A 371 -11.75 -11.12 -15.48
CA GLN A 371 -11.85 -11.15 -16.92
C GLN A 371 -12.57 -12.42 -17.42
N TRP A 372 -12.24 -13.58 -16.88
CA TRP A 372 -12.88 -14.85 -17.19
C TRP A 372 -14.38 -14.84 -16.88
N LYS A 373 -14.75 -14.27 -15.71
CA LYS A 373 -16.12 -14.26 -15.21
C LYS A 373 -16.99 -13.15 -15.79
N LEU A 374 -16.43 -11.97 -16.07
CA LEU A 374 -17.16 -10.77 -16.45
C LEU A 374 -17.00 -10.39 -17.93
N GLY A 375 -16.03 -11.01 -18.63
CA GLY A 375 -15.75 -10.76 -20.04
C GLY A 375 -14.90 -9.51 -20.32
N HIS A 376 -14.51 -8.74 -19.31
CA HIS A 376 -13.66 -7.56 -19.43
C HIS A 376 -12.57 -7.54 -18.36
N ARG A 377 -11.44 -6.90 -18.67
CA ARG A 377 -10.25 -6.85 -17.81
C ARG A 377 -10.09 -5.48 -17.16
N ASP A 378 -10.17 -5.45 -15.83
CA ASP A 378 -10.06 -4.23 -15.03
C ASP A 378 -8.89 -4.34 -14.03
N GLU A 379 -7.64 -4.19 -14.51
CA GLU A 379 -6.43 -4.36 -13.70
C GLU A 379 -6.34 -3.34 -12.57
N SER A 380 -6.35 -2.05 -12.92
CA SER A 380 -6.16 -0.99 -11.92
C SER A 380 -7.30 -0.91 -10.94
N LEU A 381 -8.53 -1.23 -11.40
CA LEU A 381 -9.70 -1.29 -10.54
C LEU A 381 -9.59 -2.40 -9.51
N THR A 382 -9.20 -3.61 -9.94
CA THR A 382 -8.98 -4.76 -9.06
C THR A 382 -7.88 -4.49 -8.05
N LEU A 383 -6.77 -3.91 -8.48
CA LEU A 383 -5.62 -3.62 -7.62
C LEU A 383 -5.81 -2.39 -6.72
N SER A 384 -6.74 -1.47 -7.06
CA SER A 384 -7.11 -0.34 -6.20
C SER A 384 -7.83 -0.76 -4.91
N VAL A 385 -8.37 -1.97 -4.87
CA VAL A 385 -9.00 -2.51 -3.66
C VAL A 385 -8.00 -2.66 -2.52
N ARG A 386 -6.73 -3.00 -2.81
CA ARG A 386 -5.70 -3.14 -1.78
C ARG A 386 -5.47 -1.83 -1.00
N PRO A 387 -5.11 -0.70 -1.63
CA PRO A 387 -4.95 0.55 -0.91
C PRO A 387 -6.21 0.99 -0.16
N LEU A 388 -7.39 0.75 -0.75
CA LEU A 388 -8.68 1.02 -0.09
C LEU A 388 -8.81 0.24 1.22
N VAL A 389 -8.52 -1.05 1.20
CA VAL A 389 -8.58 -1.93 2.38
C VAL A 389 -7.54 -1.51 3.42
N ASP A 390 -6.31 -1.19 2.99
CA ASP A 390 -5.23 -0.71 3.87
C ASP A 390 -5.62 0.59 4.60
N LYS A 391 -6.23 1.54 3.88
CA LYS A 391 -6.69 2.82 4.45
C LYS A 391 -7.83 2.65 5.44
N LEU A 392 -8.84 1.85 5.09
CA LEU A 392 -9.94 1.52 6.00
C LEU A 392 -9.45 0.80 7.25
N GLY A 393 -8.54 -0.17 7.08
CA GLY A 393 -7.91 -0.89 8.18
C GLY A 393 -7.09 0.04 9.08
N GLY A 394 -6.31 0.94 8.50
CA GLY A 394 -5.52 1.95 9.23
C GLY A 394 -6.38 2.94 10.00
N ALA A 395 -7.44 3.48 9.38
CA ALA A 395 -8.36 4.41 10.04
C ALA A 395 -9.07 3.76 11.25
N MET A 396 -9.59 2.54 11.05
CA MET A 396 -10.26 1.79 12.12
C MET A 396 -9.27 1.39 13.22
N SER A 397 -8.04 1.00 12.86
CA SER A 397 -6.97 0.68 13.81
C SER A 397 -6.63 1.90 14.67
N ASN A 398 -6.48 3.09 14.11
CA ASN A 398 -6.19 4.30 14.87
C ASN A 398 -7.29 4.62 15.88
N TRP A 399 -8.56 4.44 15.50
CA TRP A 399 -9.69 4.59 16.41
C TRP A 399 -9.64 3.56 17.55
N LEU A 400 -9.35 2.30 17.25
CA LEU A 400 -9.20 1.24 18.23
C LEU A 400 -8.04 1.50 19.20
N VAL A 401 -6.88 1.88 18.68
CA VAL A 401 -5.69 2.22 19.48
C VAL A 401 -6.00 3.35 20.47
N SER A 402 -6.66 4.41 20.01
CA SER A 402 -7.07 5.51 20.88
C SER A 402 -8.05 5.07 21.96
N THR A 403 -9.04 4.25 21.59
CA THR A 403 -10.04 3.71 22.53
C THR A 403 -9.38 2.81 23.58
N ILE A 404 -8.45 1.95 23.16
CA ILE A 404 -7.70 1.05 24.06
C ILE A 404 -6.81 1.88 25.01
N ALA A 405 -6.11 2.89 24.48
CA ALA A 405 -5.25 3.76 25.28
C ALA A 405 -6.04 4.50 26.37
N VAL A 406 -7.20 5.07 26.02
CA VAL A 406 -8.10 5.74 26.98
C VAL A 406 -8.63 4.74 28.01
N ALA A 407 -9.14 3.58 27.59
CA ALA A 407 -9.67 2.56 28.48
C ALA A 407 -8.59 2.02 29.46
N ALA A 408 -7.34 1.96 29.01
CA ALA A 408 -6.20 1.56 29.81
C ALA A 408 -5.58 2.72 30.64
N GLY A 409 -6.15 3.93 30.57
CA GLY A 409 -5.61 5.11 31.28
C GLY A 409 -4.25 5.59 30.75
N MET A 410 -3.82 5.17 29.56
CA MET A 410 -2.54 5.52 28.92
C MET A 410 -2.68 6.80 28.11
N THR A 411 -2.96 7.92 28.80
CA THR A 411 -3.21 9.23 28.20
C THR A 411 -2.20 10.26 28.70
N THR A 412 -2.37 11.52 28.32
CA THR A 412 -1.49 12.62 28.70
C THR A 412 -1.28 12.67 30.22
N GLY A 413 -0.02 12.70 30.65
CA GLY A 413 0.35 12.70 32.08
C GLY A 413 0.46 11.31 32.71
N ALA A 414 0.10 10.24 32.02
CA ALA A 414 0.31 8.87 32.50
C ALA A 414 1.79 8.47 32.41
N SER A 415 2.24 7.63 33.33
CA SER A 415 3.58 7.02 33.35
C SER A 415 3.48 5.55 33.71
N ALA A 416 4.54 4.79 33.49
CA ALA A 416 4.57 3.36 33.84
C ALA A 416 4.26 3.10 35.33
N SER A 417 4.59 4.07 36.22
CA SER A 417 4.33 3.99 37.67
C SER A 417 2.89 4.35 38.05
N THR A 418 2.14 5.05 37.19
CA THR A 418 0.76 5.47 37.49
C THR A 418 -0.31 4.49 36.95
N ILE A 419 0.07 3.60 36.03
CA ILE A 419 -0.85 2.61 35.46
C ILE A 419 -1.09 1.46 36.43
N THR A 420 -2.34 1.27 36.82
CA THR A 420 -2.75 0.20 37.75
C THR A 420 -2.69 -1.18 37.10
N THR A 421 -2.60 -2.25 37.92
CA THR A 421 -2.61 -3.63 37.42
C THR A 421 -3.87 -3.96 36.60
N HIS A 422 -5.01 -3.40 37.01
CA HIS A 422 -6.27 -3.55 36.25
C HIS A 422 -6.19 -2.92 34.86
N GLN A 423 -5.67 -1.71 34.77
CA GLN A 423 -5.45 -1.01 33.48
C GLN A 423 -4.45 -1.74 32.59
N GLN A 424 -3.36 -2.28 33.16
CA GLN A 424 -2.42 -3.13 32.42
C GLN A 424 -3.09 -4.39 31.86
N SER A 425 -4.01 -5.00 32.64
CA SER A 425 -4.76 -6.19 32.19
C SER A 425 -5.70 -5.85 31.02
N ILE A 426 -6.44 -4.74 31.12
CA ILE A 426 -7.29 -4.24 29.99
C ILE A 426 -6.43 -4.01 28.76
N PHE A 427 -5.30 -3.33 28.91
CA PHE A 427 -4.39 -3.06 27.80
C PHE A 427 -3.88 -4.34 27.14
N LYS A 428 -3.34 -5.27 27.94
CA LYS A 428 -2.79 -6.54 27.44
C LYS A 428 -3.85 -7.39 26.76
N LEU A 429 -5.04 -7.51 27.36
CA LEU A 429 -6.15 -8.26 26.76
C LEU A 429 -6.56 -7.66 25.42
N SER A 430 -6.64 -6.34 25.33
CA SER A 430 -6.99 -5.64 24.09
C SER A 430 -5.88 -5.71 23.05
N MET A 431 -4.61 -5.52 23.45
CA MET A 431 -3.45 -5.55 22.56
C MET A 431 -3.22 -6.94 21.95
N PHE A 432 -3.46 -8.01 22.68
CA PHE A 432 -3.19 -9.37 22.20
C PHE A 432 -4.46 -10.09 21.74
N GLY A 433 -5.57 -9.97 22.48
CA GLY A 433 -6.81 -10.67 22.18
C GLY A 433 -7.50 -10.18 20.92
N PHE A 434 -7.66 -8.87 20.76
CA PHE A 434 -8.33 -8.31 19.60
C PHE A 434 -7.59 -8.59 18.28
N PRO A 435 -6.27 -8.32 18.14
CA PRO A 435 -5.54 -8.64 16.93
C PRO A 435 -5.54 -10.12 16.57
N ALA A 436 -5.37 -10.99 17.57
CA ALA A 436 -5.44 -12.45 17.36
C ALA A 436 -6.81 -12.87 16.82
N ALA A 437 -7.90 -12.38 17.41
CA ALA A 437 -9.25 -12.68 16.95
C ALA A 437 -9.50 -12.16 15.53
N ALA A 438 -9.10 -10.91 15.24
CA ALA A 438 -9.25 -10.32 13.91
C ALA A 438 -8.47 -11.12 12.85
N MET A 439 -7.22 -11.50 13.12
CA MET A 439 -6.41 -12.32 12.23
C MET A 439 -7.02 -13.71 11.99
N LEU A 440 -7.55 -14.35 13.02
CA LEU A 440 -8.24 -15.65 12.91
C LEU A 440 -9.51 -15.53 12.06
N ILE A 441 -10.31 -14.48 12.24
CA ILE A 441 -11.49 -14.21 11.40
C ILE A 441 -11.06 -14.02 9.93
N GLY A 442 -10.02 -13.21 9.67
CA GLY A 442 -9.49 -13.00 8.32
C GLY A 442 -9.00 -14.31 7.69
N ALA A 443 -8.23 -15.10 8.44
CA ALA A 443 -7.75 -16.41 7.98
C ALA A 443 -8.91 -17.39 7.71
N PHE A 444 -9.94 -17.41 8.54
CA PHE A 444 -11.12 -18.26 8.35
C PHE A 444 -11.90 -17.88 7.07
N ILE A 445 -12.10 -16.57 6.82
CA ILE A 445 -12.74 -16.08 5.59
C ILE A 445 -11.95 -16.54 4.36
N ILE A 446 -10.63 -16.33 4.35
CA ILE A 446 -9.75 -16.74 3.25
C ILE A 446 -9.80 -18.26 3.06
N ALA A 447 -9.79 -19.02 4.16
CA ALA A 447 -9.87 -20.47 4.11
C ALA A 447 -11.12 -20.98 3.38
N ARG A 448 -12.27 -20.40 3.73
CA ARG A 448 -13.59 -20.91 3.31
C ARG A 448 -14.03 -20.35 1.95
N LYS A 449 -13.62 -19.12 1.61
CA LYS A 449 -14.20 -18.39 0.48
C LYS A 449 -13.25 -18.24 -0.70
N ILE A 450 -11.93 -18.29 -0.48
CA ILE A 450 -10.97 -18.18 -1.58
C ILE A 450 -10.73 -19.55 -2.18
N THR A 451 -11.23 -19.75 -3.40
CA THR A 451 -11.04 -20.98 -4.20
C THR A 451 -10.00 -20.81 -5.30
N LEU A 452 -9.57 -19.57 -5.55
CA LEU A 452 -8.56 -19.24 -6.55
C LEU A 452 -7.18 -19.69 -6.07
N THR A 453 -6.79 -20.91 -6.46
CA THR A 453 -5.45 -21.49 -6.26
C THR A 453 -4.59 -21.23 -7.49
N GLU A 454 -3.27 -21.44 -7.39
CA GLU A 454 -2.34 -21.31 -8.51
C GLU A 454 -2.73 -22.23 -9.69
N ALA A 455 -3.17 -23.46 -9.40
CA ALA A 455 -3.64 -24.41 -10.41
C ALA A 455 -4.93 -23.89 -11.09
N ARG A 456 -5.90 -23.42 -10.30
CA ARG A 456 -7.14 -22.87 -10.87
C ARG A 456 -6.89 -21.59 -11.67
N HIS A 457 -5.95 -20.77 -11.25
CA HIS A 457 -5.55 -19.60 -12.02
C HIS A 457 -4.94 -20.00 -13.38
N ALA A 458 -4.04 -20.99 -13.41
CA ALA A 458 -3.44 -21.49 -14.65
C ALA A 458 -4.51 -22.01 -15.64
N GLU A 459 -5.50 -22.78 -15.15
CA GLU A 459 -6.65 -23.23 -15.95
C GLU A 459 -7.44 -22.06 -16.54
N ILE A 460 -7.68 -21.00 -15.74
CA ILE A 460 -8.42 -19.80 -16.19
C ILE A 460 -7.64 -19.06 -17.28
N VAL A 461 -6.32 -18.94 -17.13
CA VAL A 461 -5.47 -18.29 -18.14
C VAL A 461 -5.49 -19.07 -19.44
N GLU A 462 -5.36 -20.41 -19.40
CA GLU A 462 -5.43 -21.27 -20.57
C GLU A 462 -6.81 -21.16 -21.26
N GLU A 463 -7.90 -21.17 -20.50
CA GLU A 463 -9.24 -20.98 -21.05
C GLU A 463 -9.43 -19.59 -21.69
N LEU A 464 -8.89 -18.53 -21.08
CA LEU A 464 -8.90 -17.20 -21.68
C LEU A 464 -8.11 -17.15 -22.99
N GLU A 465 -6.92 -17.72 -23.03
CA GLU A 465 -6.09 -17.79 -24.25
C GLU A 465 -6.82 -18.56 -25.37
N HIS A 466 -7.47 -19.68 -25.03
CA HIS A 466 -8.28 -20.45 -25.99
C HIS A 466 -9.46 -19.61 -26.52
N ARG A 467 -10.21 -18.93 -25.64
CA ARG A 467 -11.33 -18.06 -26.08
C ARG A 467 -10.85 -16.95 -27.02
N PHE A 468 -9.68 -16.38 -26.78
CA PHE A 468 -9.12 -15.33 -27.65
C PHE A 468 -8.64 -15.89 -28.98
N SER A 469 -8.03 -17.07 -29.01
CA SER A 469 -7.61 -17.72 -30.27
C SER A 469 -8.79 -18.07 -31.16
N VAL A 470 -9.89 -18.59 -30.58
CA VAL A 470 -11.13 -18.89 -31.31
C VAL A 470 -11.77 -17.60 -31.83
N ALA A 471 -11.88 -16.55 -31.01
CA ALA A 471 -12.45 -15.29 -31.44
C ALA A 471 -11.61 -14.60 -32.55
N THR A 472 -10.30 -14.77 -32.51
CA THR A 472 -9.40 -14.25 -33.56
C THR A 472 -9.61 -15.03 -34.87
N SER A 473 -9.66 -16.35 -34.81
CA SER A 473 -9.92 -17.20 -36.00
C SER A 473 -11.32 -16.96 -36.59
N GLU A 474 -12.36 -16.80 -35.76
CA GLU A 474 -13.68 -16.43 -36.24
C GLU A 474 -13.74 -15.06 -36.92
N ASN A 475 -12.99 -14.07 -36.36
CA ASN A 475 -12.90 -12.75 -36.98
C ASN A 475 -12.09 -12.77 -38.30
N GLU A 476 -11.04 -13.59 -38.38
CA GLU A 476 -10.29 -13.82 -39.62
C GLU A 476 -11.14 -14.53 -40.65
N VAL A 477 -11.92 -15.54 -40.24
CA VAL A 477 -12.86 -16.21 -41.14
C VAL A 477 -13.95 -15.25 -41.61
N LYS A 478 -14.53 -14.43 -40.72
CA LYS A 478 -15.53 -13.42 -41.12
C LYS A 478 -14.93 -12.37 -42.07
N ALA A 479 -13.71 -11.89 -41.79
CA ALA A 479 -13.03 -10.95 -42.65
C ALA A 479 -12.75 -11.55 -44.04
N ASN A 480 -12.32 -12.80 -44.09
CA ASN A 480 -12.12 -13.54 -45.34
C ASN A 480 -13.42 -13.77 -46.08
N VAL A 481 -14.51 -14.12 -45.37
CA VAL A 481 -15.86 -14.28 -45.99
C VAL A 481 -16.37 -12.93 -46.52
N VAL A 482 -16.19 -11.82 -45.79
CA VAL A 482 -16.56 -10.49 -46.27
C VAL A 482 -15.75 -10.08 -47.50
N SER A 483 -14.47 -10.48 -47.57
CA SER A 483 -13.62 -10.22 -48.74
C SER A 483 -13.99 -11.06 -49.95
N LEU A 484 -14.69 -12.20 -49.75
CA LEU A 484 -15.21 -13.09 -50.80
C LEU A 484 -16.62 -12.69 -51.28
N VAL A 485 -17.26 -11.73 -50.62
CA VAL A 485 -18.57 -11.21 -51.05
C VAL A 485 -18.34 -9.99 -51.94
N ASN A 486 -18.87 -10.03 -53.16
CA ASN A 486 -18.78 -8.90 -54.10
C ASN A 486 -19.58 -7.70 -53.52
N PRO A 487 -18.92 -6.54 -53.26
CA PRO A 487 -19.61 -5.42 -52.62
C PRO A 487 -20.73 -4.79 -53.47
N THR A 488 -20.79 -5.11 -54.77
CA THR A 488 -21.78 -4.57 -55.69
C THR A 488 -23.02 -5.48 -55.85
N THR A 489 -22.86 -6.79 -55.66
CA THR A 489 -23.96 -7.77 -55.93
C THR A 489 -24.41 -8.50 -54.66
N GLY A 490 -23.67 -8.44 -53.58
CA GLY A 490 -23.98 -9.16 -52.34
C GLY A 490 -23.88 -10.71 -52.44
N HIS A 491 -23.35 -11.24 -53.54
CA HIS A 491 -23.15 -12.66 -53.75
C HIS A 491 -21.69 -13.08 -53.49
N LEU A 492 -21.50 -14.34 -53.03
CA LEU A 492 -20.17 -14.95 -52.90
C LEU A 492 -19.42 -14.93 -54.25
N VAL A 493 -18.18 -14.57 -54.25
CA VAL A 493 -17.32 -14.65 -55.45
C VAL A 493 -17.08 -16.13 -55.73
N ASP A 494 -17.57 -16.61 -56.89
CA ASP A 494 -17.36 -17.98 -57.35
C ASP A 494 -15.90 -18.14 -57.83
N LEU A 495 -15.10 -18.83 -57.01
CA LEU A 495 -13.70 -19.12 -57.30
C LEU A 495 -13.50 -20.32 -58.25
N SER A 496 -14.59 -20.96 -58.74
CA SER A 496 -14.50 -22.08 -59.69
C SER A 496 -14.04 -21.64 -61.11
N SER A 497 -13.97 -20.35 -61.36
CA SER A 497 -13.57 -19.77 -62.64
C SER A 497 -12.12 -19.26 -62.75
N VAL A 498 -11.32 -19.48 -61.72
CA VAL A 498 -9.87 -19.11 -61.73
C VAL A 498 -9.06 -20.41 -61.86
N ASN A 499 -8.89 -20.89 -63.08
CA ASN A 499 -7.85 -21.82 -63.50
C ASN A 499 -6.73 -21.06 -64.20
#